data_748fc2186e054f3fbf6f64d7000bc15f
#
_entry.id   748fc2186e054f3fbf6f64d7000bc15f
#
_cell.length_a   1.000
_cell.length_b   1.000
_cell.length_c   1.000
_cell.angle_alpha   90.00
_cell.angle_beta   90.00
_cell.angle_gamma   90.00
#
_symmetry.space_group_name_H-M   'P 1'
#
loop_
_entity.id
_entity.type
_entity.pdbx_description
1 polymer ?
#
loop_
_entity_poly.entity_id
_entity_poly.type
_entity_poly.pdbx_seq_one_letter_code
_entity_poly.pdbx_strand_id
1 'polypeptide(L)'
;MIHRLRGTLVEKDTEGVVVDVGGVGYRASCSLATLRALPSVGEECVVHTRMVVREDAMLLFGFAGREERAAFDLLTAVSKVGPKLALSVLSTMTPQEISEAVARGDVIKLASVPGLGKKTAERLVLELRGKDLAVFGPEPAVAGNGGGGGPFMEARDALAALGYRIEEAERALKEVPPQASVEKYIKEALRRIGSRR
;
A
#
# COMPACT_ATOMS: atom_id res chain seq x y z
N MET A 1 15.21 -8.75 0.54
CA MET A 1 13.92 -8.51 -0.15
C MET A 1 14.00 -7.18 -0.87
N ILE A 2 13.66 -7.14 -2.17
CA ILE A 2 13.71 -5.91 -2.97
C ILE A 2 12.38 -5.18 -2.81
N HIS A 3 12.40 -3.97 -2.24
CA HIS A 3 11.21 -3.21 -1.85
C HIS A 3 10.95 -1.98 -2.73
N ARG A 4 12.03 -1.47 -3.34
CA ARG A 4 12.00 -0.32 -4.23
C ARG A 4 13.23 -0.36 -5.14
N LEU A 5 13.05 0.03 -6.38
CA LEU A 5 14.12 0.30 -7.34
C LEU A 5 14.15 1.81 -7.63
N ARG A 6 15.34 2.39 -7.68
CA ARG A 6 15.58 3.73 -8.20
C ARG A 6 16.70 3.66 -9.21
N GLY A 7 16.44 4.08 -10.43
CA GLY A 7 17.41 4.01 -11.51
C GLY A 7 16.83 4.51 -12.82
N THR A 8 17.48 4.18 -13.92
CA THR A 8 17.06 4.58 -15.26
C THR A 8 16.11 3.54 -15.84
N LEU A 9 14.98 3.99 -16.38
CA LEU A 9 14.05 3.12 -17.10
C LEU A 9 14.65 2.79 -18.46
N VAL A 10 15.07 1.54 -18.67
CA VAL A 10 15.77 1.12 -19.92
C VAL A 10 14.87 0.37 -20.88
N GLU A 11 13.82 -0.30 -20.39
CA GLU A 11 12.82 -0.95 -21.22
C GLU A 11 11.41 -0.75 -20.63
N LYS A 12 10.41 -0.64 -21.52
CA LYS A 12 9.00 -0.53 -21.16
C LYS A 12 8.17 -1.21 -22.23
N ASP A 13 7.45 -2.26 -21.85
CA ASP A 13 6.55 -3.01 -22.71
C ASP A 13 5.13 -3.12 -22.08
N THR A 14 4.26 -3.92 -22.68
CA THR A 14 2.87 -4.10 -22.21
C THR A 14 2.76 -4.93 -20.91
N GLU A 15 3.80 -5.62 -20.51
CA GLU A 15 3.80 -6.52 -19.35
C GLU A 15 4.59 -5.97 -18.16
N GLY A 16 5.51 -5.02 -18.42
CA GLY A 16 6.36 -4.49 -17.37
C GLY A 16 7.45 -3.56 -17.85
N VAL A 17 8.44 -3.39 -17.00
CA VAL A 17 9.58 -2.49 -17.20
C VAL A 17 10.89 -3.14 -16.80
N VAL A 18 12.00 -2.65 -17.35
CA VAL A 18 13.34 -2.93 -16.85
C VAL A 18 13.93 -1.62 -16.33
N VAL A 19 14.38 -1.64 -15.09
CA VAL A 19 15.06 -0.51 -14.43
C VAL A 19 16.53 -0.87 -14.24
N ASP A 20 17.43 -0.09 -14.82
CA ASP A 20 18.86 -0.19 -14.54
C ASP A 20 19.19 0.48 -13.21
N VAL A 21 19.77 -0.28 -12.33
CA VAL A 21 20.24 0.20 -11.02
C VAL A 21 21.73 -0.14 -10.89
N GLY A 22 22.58 0.83 -11.27
CA GLY A 22 24.02 0.67 -11.19
C GLY A 22 24.60 -0.41 -12.11
N GLY A 23 24.05 -0.58 -13.32
CA GLY A 23 24.47 -1.56 -14.30
C GLY A 23 23.79 -2.92 -14.19
N VAL A 24 22.81 -3.05 -13.28
CA VAL A 24 21.98 -4.27 -13.16
C VAL A 24 20.55 -3.95 -13.58
N GLY A 25 20.08 -4.63 -14.65
CA GLY A 25 18.71 -4.51 -15.13
C GLY A 25 17.72 -5.35 -14.33
N TYR A 26 16.81 -4.72 -13.61
CA TYR A 26 15.73 -5.39 -12.87
C TYR A 26 14.43 -5.36 -13.66
N ARG A 27 13.96 -6.53 -14.10
CA ARG A 27 12.64 -6.62 -14.74
C ARG A 27 11.55 -6.74 -13.68
N ALA A 28 10.54 -5.86 -13.78
CA ALA A 28 9.35 -5.89 -12.92
C ALA A 28 8.08 -5.94 -13.77
N SER A 29 7.19 -6.90 -13.48
CA SER A 29 5.85 -6.94 -14.08
C SER A 29 4.97 -5.86 -13.47
N CYS A 30 4.25 -5.11 -14.29
CA CYS A 30 3.49 -3.94 -13.88
C CYS A 30 2.04 -4.02 -14.36
N SER A 31 1.15 -3.31 -13.65
CA SER A 31 -0.19 -3.00 -14.14
C SER A 31 -0.15 -1.98 -15.27
N LEU A 32 -1.20 -1.89 -16.07
CA LEU A 32 -1.34 -0.83 -17.08
C LEU A 32 -1.38 0.58 -16.43
N ALA A 33 -1.90 0.70 -15.22
CA ALA A 33 -1.92 1.96 -14.48
C ALA A 33 -0.48 2.41 -14.15
N THR A 34 0.33 1.52 -13.58
CA THR A 34 1.76 1.76 -13.34
C THR A 34 2.51 2.12 -14.62
N LEU A 35 2.30 1.36 -15.70
CA LEU A 35 2.99 1.63 -16.98
C LEU A 35 2.67 3.04 -17.53
N ARG A 36 1.44 3.52 -17.36
CA ARG A 36 1.05 4.88 -17.77
C ARG A 36 1.65 5.97 -16.87
N ALA A 37 1.84 5.68 -15.59
CA ALA A 37 2.37 6.63 -14.62
C ALA A 37 3.89 6.76 -14.64
N LEU A 38 4.61 5.73 -15.12
CA LEU A 38 6.07 5.75 -15.21
C LEU A 38 6.54 6.61 -16.38
N PRO A 39 7.73 7.25 -16.25
CA PRO A 39 8.28 8.13 -17.28
C PRO A 39 8.66 7.39 -18.58
N SER A 40 9.26 8.11 -19.52
CA SER A 40 9.77 7.56 -20.76
C SER A 40 11.05 6.75 -20.55
N VAL A 41 11.34 5.85 -21.49
CA VAL A 41 12.61 5.11 -21.52
C VAL A 41 13.77 6.13 -21.62
N GLY A 42 14.82 5.92 -20.84
CA GLY A 42 15.98 6.80 -20.70
C GLY A 42 15.88 7.75 -19.50
N GLU A 43 14.73 7.90 -18.87
CA GLU A 43 14.52 8.79 -17.72
C GLU A 43 14.69 8.06 -16.38
N GLU A 44 15.05 8.83 -15.33
CA GLU A 44 15.15 8.31 -13.97
C GLU A 44 13.74 8.03 -13.41
N CYS A 45 13.58 6.89 -12.74
CA CYS A 45 12.32 6.50 -12.13
C CYS A 45 12.52 5.88 -10.75
N VAL A 46 11.43 5.86 -9.99
CA VAL A 46 11.29 5.10 -8.75
C VAL A 46 10.13 4.13 -8.91
N VAL A 47 10.39 2.85 -8.71
CA VAL A 47 9.38 1.79 -8.79
C VAL A 47 9.30 1.10 -7.43
N HIS A 48 8.13 1.10 -6.81
CA HIS A 48 7.88 0.31 -5.61
C HIS A 48 7.71 -1.15 -6.02
N THR A 49 8.31 -2.08 -5.28
CA THR A 49 8.34 -3.47 -5.73
C THR A 49 7.81 -4.44 -4.69
N ARG A 50 7.24 -5.54 -5.18
CA ARG A 50 6.96 -6.75 -4.42
C ARG A 50 7.72 -7.91 -5.04
N MET A 51 8.60 -8.55 -4.29
CA MET A 51 9.28 -9.76 -4.73
C MET A 51 8.49 -10.99 -4.30
N VAL A 52 8.24 -11.87 -5.24
CA VAL A 52 7.63 -13.18 -5.01
C VAL A 52 8.66 -14.24 -5.39
N VAL A 53 9.05 -15.05 -4.42
CA VAL A 53 10.02 -16.14 -4.60
C VAL A 53 9.25 -17.44 -4.74
N ARG A 54 9.58 -18.22 -5.76
CA ARG A 54 9.10 -19.57 -6.00
C ARG A 54 10.30 -20.52 -6.10
N GLU A 55 10.06 -21.78 -6.16
CA GLU A 55 11.12 -22.79 -6.29
C GLU A 55 11.96 -22.60 -7.57
N ASP A 56 11.31 -22.15 -8.65
CA ASP A 56 11.85 -22.01 -9.99
C ASP A 56 12.13 -20.58 -10.44
N ALA A 57 11.67 -19.56 -9.68
CA ALA A 57 11.76 -18.17 -10.09
C ALA A 57 11.73 -17.16 -8.95
N MET A 58 12.43 -16.03 -9.15
CA MET A 58 12.28 -14.81 -8.38
C MET A 58 11.61 -13.75 -9.26
N LEU A 59 10.37 -13.40 -8.91
CA LEU A 59 9.56 -12.47 -9.69
C LEU A 59 9.46 -11.14 -8.98
N LEU A 60 9.65 -10.03 -9.70
CA LEU A 60 9.37 -8.70 -9.22
C LEU A 60 8.09 -8.18 -9.85
N PHE A 61 7.25 -7.59 -9.01
CA PHE A 61 6.07 -6.83 -9.40
C PHE A 61 6.31 -5.37 -9.06
N GLY A 62 6.07 -4.47 -10.03
CA GLY A 62 6.39 -3.06 -9.91
C GLY A 62 5.13 -2.18 -9.89
N PHE A 63 5.18 -1.12 -9.11
CA PHE A 63 4.08 -0.19 -8.86
C PHE A 63 4.60 1.25 -8.85
N ALA A 64 3.83 2.17 -9.42
CA ALA A 64 4.16 3.59 -9.41
C ALA A 64 4.07 4.20 -8.00
N GLY A 65 3.16 3.69 -7.16
CA GLY A 65 2.92 4.16 -5.81
C GLY A 65 2.85 3.03 -4.77
N ARG A 66 2.93 3.43 -3.50
CA ARG A 66 2.82 2.50 -2.37
C ARG A 66 1.41 1.97 -2.20
N GLU A 67 0.41 2.78 -2.53
CA GLU A 67 -1.02 2.42 -2.47
C GLU A 67 -1.31 1.25 -3.40
N GLU A 68 -0.86 1.33 -4.66
CA GLU A 68 -1.05 0.27 -5.63
C GLU A 68 -0.35 -1.02 -5.20
N ARG A 69 0.87 -0.91 -4.64
CA ARG A 69 1.58 -2.05 -4.08
C ARG A 69 0.83 -2.67 -2.89
N ALA A 70 0.30 -1.84 -1.99
CA ALA A 70 -0.47 -2.32 -0.84
C ALA A 70 -1.78 -3.01 -1.29
N ALA A 71 -2.44 -2.46 -2.31
CA ALA A 71 -3.59 -3.10 -2.94
C ALA A 71 -3.23 -4.47 -3.54
N PHE A 72 -2.09 -4.57 -4.21
CA PHE A 72 -1.58 -5.85 -4.72
C PHE A 72 -1.35 -6.86 -3.59
N ASP A 73 -0.75 -6.44 -2.47
CA ASP A 73 -0.49 -7.30 -1.32
C ASP A 73 -1.82 -7.82 -0.71
N LEU A 74 -2.84 -6.97 -0.59
CA LEU A 74 -4.17 -7.36 -0.12
C LEU A 74 -4.87 -8.31 -1.08
N LEU A 75 -4.84 -8.02 -2.39
CA LEU A 75 -5.44 -8.88 -3.41
C LEU A 75 -4.80 -10.27 -3.43
N THR A 76 -3.46 -10.34 -3.38
CA THR A 76 -2.74 -11.61 -3.40
C THR A 76 -2.85 -12.41 -2.11
N ALA A 77 -3.29 -11.80 -1.01
CA ALA A 77 -3.62 -12.50 0.23
C ALA A 77 -4.97 -13.25 0.17
N VAL A 78 -5.81 -12.93 -0.82
CA VAL A 78 -7.10 -13.61 -1.04
C VAL A 78 -6.86 -14.95 -1.73
N SER A 79 -7.46 -15.99 -1.20
CA SER A 79 -7.34 -17.36 -1.75
C SER A 79 -7.77 -17.40 -3.23
N LYS A 80 -6.94 -18.03 -4.07
CA LYS A 80 -7.09 -18.14 -5.54
C LYS A 80 -6.88 -16.84 -6.33
N VAL A 81 -6.43 -15.76 -5.69
CA VAL A 81 -5.97 -14.57 -6.38
C VAL A 81 -4.45 -14.58 -6.44
N GLY A 82 -3.91 -15.01 -7.57
CA GLY A 82 -2.47 -14.98 -7.80
C GLY A 82 -1.98 -13.62 -8.32
N PRO A 83 -0.64 -13.41 -8.36
CA PRO A 83 -0.03 -12.14 -8.79
C PRO A 83 -0.48 -11.63 -10.14
N LYS A 84 -0.62 -12.51 -11.15
CA LYS A 84 -1.09 -12.13 -12.50
C LYS A 84 -2.52 -11.60 -12.46
N LEU A 85 -3.40 -12.25 -11.70
CA LEU A 85 -4.78 -11.81 -11.55
C LEU A 85 -4.87 -10.48 -10.76
N ALA A 86 -4.05 -10.31 -9.72
CA ALA A 86 -3.97 -9.05 -9.00
C ALA A 86 -3.54 -7.88 -9.90
N LEU A 87 -2.54 -8.09 -10.79
CA LEU A 87 -2.17 -7.08 -11.80
C LEU A 87 -3.30 -6.79 -12.79
N SER A 88 -4.07 -7.82 -13.21
CA SER A 88 -5.25 -7.62 -14.09
C SER A 88 -6.30 -6.75 -13.40
N VAL A 89 -6.57 -6.97 -12.12
CA VAL A 89 -7.48 -6.14 -11.32
C VAL A 89 -6.97 -4.69 -11.27
N LEU A 90 -5.70 -4.47 -10.92
CA LEU A 90 -5.08 -3.14 -10.83
C LEU A 90 -4.90 -2.45 -12.19
N SER A 91 -4.92 -3.20 -13.29
CA SER A 91 -4.93 -2.64 -14.65
C SER A 91 -6.30 -2.13 -15.07
N THR A 92 -7.37 -2.63 -14.44
CA THR A 92 -8.77 -2.31 -14.78
C THR A 92 -9.40 -1.33 -13.79
N MET A 93 -8.99 -1.40 -12.53
CA MET A 93 -9.58 -0.62 -11.42
C MET A 93 -8.47 0.01 -10.58
N THR A 94 -8.71 1.24 -10.14
CA THR A 94 -7.86 1.89 -9.15
C THR A 94 -8.02 1.23 -7.77
N PRO A 95 -7.03 1.35 -6.86
CA PRO A 95 -7.17 0.88 -5.49
C PRO A 95 -8.45 1.37 -4.83
N GLN A 96 -8.79 2.65 -5.00
CA GLN A 96 -9.99 3.25 -4.43
C GLN A 96 -11.28 2.61 -4.98
N GLU A 97 -11.37 2.38 -6.29
CA GLU A 97 -12.54 1.69 -6.89
C GLU A 97 -12.69 0.25 -6.39
N ILE A 98 -11.57 -0.44 -6.13
CA ILE A 98 -11.57 -1.77 -5.54
C ILE A 98 -12.15 -1.70 -4.12
N SER A 99 -11.69 -0.74 -3.29
CA SER A 99 -12.20 -0.51 -1.95
C SER A 99 -13.70 -0.25 -1.95
N GLU A 100 -14.18 0.64 -2.82
CA GLU A 100 -15.59 0.95 -2.94
C GLU A 100 -16.43 -0.25 -3.37
N ALA A 101 -15.95 -1.03 -4.35
CA ALA A 101 -16.63 -2.23 -4.82
C ALA A 101 -16.74 -3.28 -3.71
N VAL A 102 -15.67 -3.48 -2.93
CA VAL A 102 -15.67 -4.39 -1.77
C VAL A 102 -16.63 -3.90 -0.69
N ALA A 103 -16.60 -2.60 -0.34
CA ALA A 103 -17.46 -2.02 0.68
C ALA A 103 -18.95 -2.16 0.33
N ARG A 104 -19.30 -1.95 -0.95
CA ARG A 104 -20.68 -2.09 -1.47
C ARG A 104 -21.07 -3.55 -1.74
N GLY A 105 -20.12 -4.47 -1.76
CA GLY A 105 -20.36 -5.87 -2.16
C GLY A 105 -20.67 -6.02 -3.66
N ASP A 106 -20.10 -5.13 -4.49
CA ASP A 106 -20.35 -5.10 -5.94
C ASP A 106 -19.55 -6.20 -6.66
N VAL A 107 -20.08 -7.42 -6.55
CA VAL A 107 -19.51 -8.61 -7.20
C VAL A 107 -19.51 -8.48 -8.73
N ILE A 108 -20.51 -7.78 -9.30
CA ILE A 108 -20.65 -7.63 -10.76
C ILE A 108 -19.50 -6.78 -11.29
N LYS A 109 -19.22 -5.62 -10.67
CA LYS A 109 -18.11 -4.75 -11.03
C LYS A 109 -16.77 -5.47 -10.92
N LEU A 110 -16.54 -6.23 -9.87
CA LEU A 110 -15.32 -7.02 -9.70
C LEU A 110 -15.22 -8.15 -10.74
N ALA A 111 -16.30 -8.86 -11.01
CA ALA A 111 -16.31 -9.96 -11.98
C ALA A 111 -16.17 -9.49 -13.44
N SER A 112 -16.28 -8.20 -13.72
CA SER A 112 -16.00 -7.64 -15.07
C SER A 112 -14.50 -7.62 -15.42
N VAL A 113 -13.62 -7.79 -14.41
CA VAL A 113 -12.18 -7.86 -14.64
C VAL A 113 -11.80 -9.17 -15.34
N PRO A 114 -11.03 -9.12 -16.43
CA PRO A 114 -10.58 -10.32 -17.13
C PRO A 114 -9.85 -11.30 -16.20
N GLY A 115 -10.31 -12.54 -16.17
CA GLY A 115 -9.76 -13.59 -15.31
C GLY A 115 -10.35 -13.65 -13.89
N LEU A 116 -11.16 -12.69 -13.47
CA LEU A 116 -11.81 -12.68 -12.17
C LEU A 116 -13.26 -13.19 -12.30
N GLY A 117 -13.45 -14.49 -12.17
CA GLY A 117 -14.78 -15.10 -12.22
C GLY A 117 -15.64 -14.76 -10.99
N LYS A 118 -16.98 -14.86 -11.14
CA LYS A 118 -17.97 -14.52 -10.11
C LYS A 118 -17.65 -15.11 -8.73
N LYS A 119 -17.31 -16.40 -8.64
CA LYS A 119 -16.96 -17.07 -7.37
C LYS A 119 -15.73 -16.48 -6.69
N THR A 120 -14.72 -16.05 -7.49
CA THR A 120 -13.51 -15.40 -6.95
C THR A 120 -13.80 -13.96 -6.53
N ALA A 121 -14.66 -13.25 -7.26
CA ALA A 121 -15.13 -11.91 -6.89
C ALA A 121 -15.94 -11.93 -5.58
N GLU A 122 -16.86 -12.88 -5.41
CA GLU A 122 -17.60 -13.10 -4.15
C GLU A 122 -16.66 -13.35 -2.96
N ARG A 123 -15.63 -14.18 -3.17
CA ARG A 123 -14.61 -14.47 -2.17
C ARG A 123 -13.77 -13.22 -1.84
N LEU A 124 -13.38 -12.45 -2.86
CA LEU A 124 -12.64 -11.22 -2.69
C LEU A 124 -13.40 -10.23 -1.81
N VAL A 125 -14.71 -10.04 -2.07
CA VAL A 125 -15.57 -9.22 -1.22
C VAL A 125 -15.60 -9.76 0.21
N LEU A 126 -15.77 -11.07 0.39
CA LEU A 126 -15.87 -11.67 1.72
C LEU A 126 -14.57 -11.55 2.53
N GLU A 127 -13.42 -11.88 1.91
CA GLU A 127 -12.11 -11.90 2.60
C GLU A 127 -11.51 -10.50 2.81
N LEU A 128 -11.87 -9.52 1.98
CA LEU A 128 -11.42 -8.12 2.16
C LEU A 128 -12.40 -7.29 3.00
N ARG A 129 -13.64 -7.72 3.17
CA ARG A 129 -14.62 -7.05 4.04
C ARG A 129 -14.13 -7.11 5.49
N GLY A 130 -13.90 -5.96 6.11
CA GLY A 130 -13.38 -5.87 7.48
C GLY A 130 -11.86 -5.80 7.61
N LYS A 131 -11.10 -5.89 6.50
CA LYS A 131 -9.70 -5.46 6.49
C LYS A 131 -9.63 -3.93 6.41
N ASP A 132 -8.57 -3.36 6.96
CA ASP A 132 -8.34 -1.92 6.85
C ASP A 132 -8.07 -1.55 5.38
N LEU A 133 -9.13 -1.13 4.69
CA LEU A 133 -9.08 -0.67 3.31
C LEU A 133 -8.63 0.81 3.20
N ALA A 134 -8.31 1.48 4.32
CA ALA A 134 -7.72 2.82 4.30
C ALA A 134 -6.38 2.85 3.55
N VAL A 135 -5.73 1.69 3.42
CA VAL A 135 -4.53 1.50 2.56
C VAL A 135 -4.80 1.82 1.09
N PHE A 136 -6.06 1.81 0.63
CA PHE A 136 -6.46 2.18 -0.72
C PHE A 136 -6.74 3.69 -0.89
N GLY A 137 -6.70 4.45 0.20
CA GLY A 137 -6.82 5.91 0.13
C GLY A 137 -5.53 6.55 -0.36
N PRO A 138 -5.60 7.81 -0.86
CA PRO A 138 -4.39 8.55 -1.16
C PRO A 138 -3.51 8.56 0.08
N GLU A 139 -2.23 8.18 -0.10
CA GLU A 139 -1.26 8.41 0.97
C GLU A 139 -1.48 9.85 1.46
N PRO A 140 -1.58 10.07 2.77
CA PRO A 140 -1.36 11.41 3.24
C PRO A 140 0.00 11.77 2.66
N ALA A 141 -0.02 12.72 1.72
CA ALA A 141 1.18 13.19 1.07
C ALA A 141 2.22 13.30 2.19
N VAL A 142 3.39 12.65 2.02
CA VAL A 142 4.53 12.93 2.87
C VAL A 142 4.98 14.32 2.45
N ALA A 143 4.08 15.28 2.65
CA ALA A 143 4.43 16.66 2.77
C ALA A 143 5.27 16.68 4.05
N GLY A 144 6.52 16.98 3.89
CA GLY A 144 7.23 17.55 4.99
C GLY A 144 6.30 18.58 5.63
N ASN A 145 5.96 18.39 6.90
CA ASN A 145 5.12 19.26 7.72
C ASN A 145 3.67 19.49 7.26
N GLY A 146 2.71 18.82 7.88
CA GLY A 146 1.32 19.23 7.93
C GLY A 146 0.30 18.16 7.59
N GLY A 147 0.22 17.05 8.32
CA GLY A 147 -0.96 16.17 8.31
C GLY A 147 -2.15 16.90 8.92
N GLY A 148 -3.32 16.78 8.28
CA GLY A 148 -4.59 17.43 8.71
C GLY A 148 -5.24 16.89 9.99
N GLY A 149 -4.47 16.28 10.87
CA GLY A 149 -4.78 16.03 12.27
C GLY A 149 -3.60 16.51 13.08
N GLY A 150 -3.77 17.55 13.90
CA GLY A 150 -2.68 18.18 14.65
C GLY A 150 -1.81 17.19 15.41
N PRO A 151 -0.72 17.66 16.05
CA PRO A 151 0.31 16.82 16.70
C PRO A 151 -0.23 15.72 17.62
N PHE A 152 -1.44 15.91 18.15
CA PHE A 152 -2.15 14.91 18.94
C PHE A 152 -2.53 13.66 18.15
N MET A 153 -3.09 13.84 16.93
CA MET A 153 -3.54 12.71 16.10
C MET A 153 -2.35 11.92 15.55
N GLU A 154 -1.30 12.61 15.13
CA GLU A 154 -0.06 11.98 14.68
C GLU A 154 0.60 11.16 15.81
N ALA A 155 0.61 11.68 17.01
CA ALA A 155 1.13 10.96 18.18
C ALA A 155 0.28 9.75 18.55
N ARG A 156 -1.05 9.84 18.42
CA ARG A 156 -1.97 8.72 18.62
C ARG A 156 -1.69 7.58 17.64
N ASP A 157 -1.57 7.93 16.36
CA ASP A 157 -1.36 6.94 15.29
C ASP A 157 0.03 6.28 15.42
N ALA A 158 1.04 7.04 15.84
CA ALA A 158 2.36 6.49 16.17
C ALA A 158 2.32 5.52 17.38
N LEU A 159 1.57 5.82 18.41
CA LEU A 159 1.41 4.92 19.57
C LEU A 159 0.62 3.66 19.18
N ALA A 160 -0.40 3.78 18.33
CA ALA A 160 -1.12 2.62 17.78
C ALA A 160 -0.20 1.73 16.94
N ALA A 161 0.69 2.31 16.14
CA ALA A 161 1.70 1.57 15.37
C ALA A 161 2.73 0.85 16.26
N LEU A 162 2.98 1.35 17.48
CA LEU A 162 3.80 0.71 18.50
C LEU A 162 3.05 -0.40 19.29
N GLY A 163 1.78 -0.66 18.95
CA GLY A 163 0.99 -1.75 19.53
C GLY A 163 0.15 -1.36 20.75
N TYR A 164 0.06 -0.08 21.09
CA TYR A 164 -0.84 0.40 22.13
C TYR A 164 -2.29 0.48 21.65
N ARG A 165 -3.26 0.22 22.53
CA ARG A 165 -4.67 0.39 22.19
C ARG A 165 -4.99 1.87 21.99
N ILE A 166 -5.81 2.18 20.97
CA ILE A 166 -6.17 3.57 20.63
C ILE A 166 -6.73 4.32 21.84
N GLU A 167 -7.61 3.67 22.63
CA GLU A 167 -8.21 4.27 23.82
C GLU A 167 -7.17 4.57 24.94
N GLU A 168 -6.15 3.73 25.06
CA GLU A 168 -5.05 3.91 26.00
C GLU A 168 -4.12 5.04 25.55
N ALA A 169 -3.80 5.09 24.25
CA ALA A 169 -3.02 6.15 23.63
C ALA A 169 -3.71 7.50 23.78
N GLU A 170 -5.00 7.61 23.43
CA GLU A 170 -5.76 8.84 23.57
C GLU A 170 -5.87 9.33 25.00
N ARG A 171 -6.06 8.44 25.96
CA ARG A 171 -6.11 8.80 27.39
C ARG A 171 -4.79 9.38 27.86
N ALA A 172 -3.67 8.77 27.48
CA ALA A 172 -2.35 9.25 27.85
C ALA A 172 -2.01 10.61 27.18
N LEU A 173 -2.44 10.79 25.94
CA LEU A 173 -2.22 12.01 25.14
C LEU A 173 -3.08 13.20 25.60
N LYS A 174 -4.31 12.99 26.07
CA LYS A 174 -5.19 14.05 26.60
C LYS A 174 -4.61 14.83 27.77
N GLU A 175 -3.70 14.21 28.51
CA GLU A 175 -3.03 14.81 29.67
C GLU A 175 -1.76 15.60 29.27
N VAL A 176 -1.38 15.64 28.00
CA VAL A 176 -0.22 16.40 27.50
C VAL A 176 -0.68 17.80 27.02
N PRO A 177 0.08 18.86 27.29
CA PRO A 177 -0.30 20.21 26.89
C PRO A 177 -0.57 20.33 25.38
N PRO A 178 -1.64 21.05 24.96
CA PRO A 178 -2.12 21.06 23.58
C PRO A 178 -1.19 21.72 22.55
N GLN A 179 -0.10 22.34 22.96
CA GLN A 179 0.90 22.97 22.08
C GLN A 179 2.19 22.15 21.98
N ALA A 180 2.18 20.88 22.40
CA ALA A 180 3.35 20.04 22.35
C ALA A 180 3.65 19.56 20.89
N SER A 181 4.93 19.39 20.57
CA SER A 181 5.32 18.71 19.32
C SER A 181 4.93 17.22 19.35
N VAL A 182 4.81 16.58 18.18
CA VAL A 182 4.49 15.14 18.07
C VAL A 182 5.43 14.29 18.92
N GLU A 183 6.73 14.57 18.87
CA GLU A 183 7.75 13.86 19.66
C GLU A 183 7.51 14.02 21.17
N LYS A 184 7.13 15.21 21.61
CA LYS A 184 6.84 15.49 23.03
C LYS A 184 5.57 14.79 23.48
N TYR A 185 4.55 14.74 22.62
CA TYR A 185 3.34 13.95 22.86
C TYR A 185 3.65 12.46 23.04
N ILE A 186 4.41 11.87 22.12
CA ILE A 186 4.78 10.44 22.19
C ILE A 186 5.59 10.15 23.44
N LYS A 187 6.64 10.95 23.71
CA LYS A 187 7.53 10.76 24.87
C LYS A 187 6.79 10.82 26.20
N GLU A 188 5.91 11.81 26.34
CA GLU A 188 5.16 12.01 27.60
C GLU A 188 4.07 10.92 27.76
N ALA A 189 3.40 10.52 26.69
CA ALA A 189 2.44 9.42 26.73
C ALA A 189 3.11 8.09 27.10
N LEU A 190 4.26 7.76 26.51
CA LEU A 190 5.01 6.53 26.84
C LEU A 190 5.48 6.52 28.29
N ARG A 191 5.93 7.67 28.82
CA ARG A 191 6.31 7.79 30.23
C ARG A 191 5.16 7.49 31.17
N ARG A 192 3.96 7.95 30.85
CA ARG A 192 2.74 7.75 31.66
C ARG A 192 2.20 6.33 31.57
N ILE A 193 2.23 5.74 30.39
CA ILE A 193 1.84 4.34 30.21
C ILE A 193 2.81 3.42 30.96
N GLY A 194 4.12 3.70 30.88
CA GLY A 194 5.17 2.92 31.57
C GLY A 194 5.16 3.05 33.10
N SER A 195 4.69 4.18 33.66
CA SER A 195 4.60 4.39 35.11
C SER A 195 3.35 3.76 35.75
N ARG A 196 2.42 3.22 34.96
CA ARG A 196 1.19 2.54 35.41
C ARG A 196 1.29 1.01 35.37
N ARG A 197 2.42 0.47 34.94
CA ARG A 197 2.78 -0.96 35.06
C ARG A 197 3.74 -1.15 36.24
#